data_181327965431cbf0c6abb38016a2de10
#
_entry.id   181327965431cbf0c6abb38016a2de10
#
_cell.length_a   1.000
_cell.length_b   1.000
_cell.length_c   1.000
_cell.angle_alpha   90.00
_cell.angle_beta   90.00
_cell.angle_gamma   90.00
#
_symmetry.space_group_name_H-M   'P 1'
#
loop_
_entity.id
_entity.type
_entity.pdbx_description
1 polymer ?
#
loop_
_entity_poly.entity_id
_entity_poly.type
_entity_poly.pdbx_seq_one_letter_code
_entity_poly.pdbx_strand_id
1 'polypeptide(L)'
;MLSAFNKFANQMAGAGKTQFTEVTIRNGETDKRIAVIDVTGLITSYGPSDMVANIKKQLKLASKDQRVKAVILRIDSPGGEVMASDEIARSIREFEADPDINKPVIASMGGMAASGGYYVAAPCRDIFANELTITGSIGVIMQSVNFHGLMDKVGVKPVTYTSGKNKDMLSPFNPPEVP
;
A
#
# COMPACT_ATOMS: atom_id res chain seq x y z
N MET A 1 25.66 -0.95 -6.75
CA MET A 1 25.37 -0.65 -5.32
C MET A 1 23.87 -0.83 -5.11
N LEU A 2 23.45 -1.69 -4.18
CA LEU A 2 22.04 -1.86 -3.82
C LEU A 2 21.77 -0.88 -2.67
N SER A 3 20.96 0.14 -2.91
CA SER A 3 20.58 1.13 -1.88
C SER A 3 19.13 0.99 -1.52
N ALA A 4 18.82 0.85 -0.24
CA ALA A 4 17.46 0.93 0.26
C ALA A 4 17.20 2.33 0.81
N PHE A 5 16.10 2.92 0.39
CA PHE A 5 15.57 4.11 1.02
C PHE A 5 14.74 3.68 2.23
N ASN A 6 15.39 3.57 3.38
CA ASN A 6 14.68 3.18 4.59
C ASN A 6 14.27 4.42 5.40
N LYS A 7 13.06 4.37 5.97
CA LYS A 7 12.52 5.42 6.83
C LYS A 7 13.06 5.23 8.25
N PHE A 8 14.08 5.98 8.63
CA PHE A 8 14.32 6.21 10.06
C PHE A 8 13.36 7.31 10.53
N ALA A 9 12.31 6.92 11.25
CA ALA A 9 11.48 7.86 11.97
C ALA A 9 12.31 8.45 13.11
N ASN A 10 12.74 9.71 12.96
CA ASN A 10 13.19 10.50 14.10
C ASN A 10 11.95 10.83 14.95
N GLN A 11 11.77 10.12 16.05
CA GLN A 11 10.62 10.18 16.96
C GLN A 11 10.65 11.40 17.89
N MET A 12 11.52 12.37 17.63
CA MET A 12 11.65 13.59 18.43
C MET A 12 11.91 14.80 17.53
N ALA A 13 10.88 15.37 16.92
CA ALA A 13 10.74 16.81 16.66
C ALA A 13 9.53 17.09 15.76
N GLY A 14 8.81 18.15 16.08
CA GLY A 14 7.54 18.59 15.49
C GLY A 14 7.50 18.66 13.97
N ALA A 15 6.27 18.74 13.46
CA ALA A 15 5.84 18.87 12.06
C ALA A 15 6.95 19.25 11.06
N GLY A 16 7.77 18.31 10.62
CA GLY A 16 8.94 18.53 9.78
C GLY A 16 9.06 17.43 8.75
N LYS A 17 9.28 17.84 7.51
CA LYS A 17 9.53 17.05 6.30
C LYS A 17 10.16 15.70 6.60
N THR A 18 9.49 14.61 6.23
CA THR A 18 10.06 13.25 6.30
C THR A 18 11.38 13.23 5.54
N GLN A 19 12.50 13.14 6.25
CA GLN A 19 13.81 12.95 5.64
C GLN A 19 14.03 11.45 5.42
N PHE A 20 14.36 11.08 4.18
CA PHE A 20 14.80 9.73 3.88
C PHE A 20 16.30 9.66 4.01
N THR A 21 16.79 8.66 4.73
CA THR A 21 18.21 8.33 4.81
C THR A 21 18.48 7.18 3.85
N GLU A 22 19.42 7.37 2.95
CA GLU A 22 19.89 6.31 2.07
C GLU A 22 20.78 5.35 2.86
N VAL A 23 20.44 4.06 2.84
CA VAL A 23 21.24 3.00 3.45
C VAL A 23 21.74 2.06 2.37
N THR A 24 23.04 1.82 2.31
CA THR A 24 23.63 0.86 1.39
C THR A 24 23.47 -0.55 1.94
N ILE A 25 22.70 -1.40 1.24
CA ILE A 25 22.50 -2.82 1.63
C ILE A 25 23.69 -3.66 1.15
N ARG A 26 24.17 -3.40 -0.08
CA ARG A 26 25.27 -4.14 -0.68
C ARG A 26 26.13 -3.22 -1.56
N ASN A 27 27.43 -3.28 -1.38
CA ASN A 27 28.37 -2.55 -2.23
C ASN A 27 28.53 -3.21 -3.59
N GLY A 28 28.66 -2.38 -4.63
CA GLY A 28 28.90 -2.77 -6.00
C GLY A 28 29.65 -1.66 -6.75
N GLU A 29 29.47 -1.59 -8.07
CA GLU A 29 29.99 -0.47 -8.86
C GLU A 29 29.38 0.85 -8.39
N THR A 30 30.19 1.88 -8.22
CA THR A 30 29.77 3.14 -7.56
C THR A 30 28.91 4.04 -8.45
N ASP A 31 29.00 3.86 -9.78
CA ASP A 31 28.27 4.65 -10.77
C ASP A 31 26.87 4.11 -11.12
N LYS A 32 26.55 2.90 -10.67
CA LYS A 32 25.25 2.25 -10.92
C LYS A 32 24.63 1.79 -9.61
N ARG A 33 23.35 2.09 -9.44
CA ARG A 33 22.59 1.76 -8.23
C ARG A 33 21.29 1.03 -8.57
N ILE A 34 20.84 0.21 -7.65
CA ILE A 34 19.48 -0.32 -7.63
C ILE A 34 18.84 0.21 -6.35
N ALA A 35 17.73 0.92 -6.50
CA ALA A 35 16.95 1.37 -5.35
C ALA A 35 16.07 0.24 -4.84
N VAL A 36 15.99 0.05 -3.52
CA VAL A 36 15.04 -0.87 -2.89
C VAL A 36 14.03 -0.05 -2.13
N ILE A 37 12.76 -0.25 -2.45
CA ILE A 37 11.62 0.39 -1.79
C ILE A 37 10.80 -0.69 -1.08
N ASP A 38 10.55 -0.49 0.21
CA ASP A 38 9.82 -1.47 1.01
C ASP A 38 8.32 -1.18 1.03
N VAL A 39 7.54 -2.26 0.84
CA VAL A 39 6.09 -2.32 1.05
C VAL A 39 5.86 -3.35 2.15
N THR A 40 5.93 -2.94 3.40
CA THR A 40 5.91 -3.87 4.55
C THR A 40 4.75 -3.56 5.48
N GLY A 41 3.99 -4.60 5.86
CA GLY A 41 2.85 -4.51 6.74
C GLY A 41 1.58 -4.06 6.03
N LEU A 42 0.62 -3.50 6.78
CA LEU A 42 -0.68 -3.09 6.26
C LEU A 42 -0.53 -1.87 5.34
N ILE A 43 -1.08 -1.95 4.13
CA ILE A 43 -1.10 -0.83 3.19
C ILE A 43 -2.17 0.17 3.63
N THR A 44 -1.74 1.40 3.96
CA THR A 44 -2.62 2.46 4.44
C THR A 44 -2.13 3.84 3.96
N SER A 45 -3.08 4.75 3.81
CA SER A 45 -2.85 6.16 3.48
C SER A 45 -2.91 7.08 4.70
N TYR A 46 -3.05 6.53 5.92
CA TYR A 46 -3.26 7.32 7.14
C TYR A 46 -2.10 7.26 8.12
N GLY A 47 -2.00 8.32 8.93
CA GLY A 47 -1.14 8.41 10.11
C GLY A 47 0.34 8.57 9.80
N PRO A 48 1.19 8.31 10.80
CA PRO A 48 2.65 8.50 10.68
C PRO A 48 3.30 7.59 9.63
N SER A 49 2.57 6.56 9.23
CA SER A 49 3.02 5.53 8.29
C SER A 49 2.32 5.62 6.94
N ASP A 50 1.96 6.83 6.49
CA ASP A 50 1.40 7.02 5.15
C ASP A 50 2.32 6.37 4.10
N MET A 51 1.98 5.11 3.77
CA MET A 51 2.78 4.29 2.86
C MET A 51 2.72 4.84 1.45
N VAL A 52 1.57 5.36 1.04
CA VAL A 52 1.36 5.94 -0.29
C VAL A 52 2.29 7.12 -0.52
N ALA A 53 2.27 8.11 0.37
CA ALA A 53 3.13 9.28 0.27
C ALA A 53 4.61 8.90 0.32
N ASN A 54 4.97 7.94 1.16
CA ASN A 54 6.34 7.46 1.29
C ASN A 54 6.85 6.79 0.01
N ILE A 55 6.07 5.88 -0.60
CA ILE A 55 6.46 5.18 -1.83
C ILE A 55 6.53 6.17 -2.99
N LYS A 56 5.52 7.04 -3.17
CA LYS A 56 5.53 8.09 -4.20
C LYS A 56 6.79 8.96 -4.11
N LYS A 57 7.18 9.35 -2.90
CA LYS A 57 8.39 10.16 -2.69
C LYS A 57 9.66 9.38 -3.01
N GLN A 58 9.75 8.09 -2.64
CA GLN A 58 10.90 7.25 -2.96
C GLN A 58 11.03 7.00 -4.47
N LEU A 59 9.92 6.72 -5.17
CA LEU A 59 9.90 6.63 -6.63
C LEU A 59 10.38 7.94 -7.28
N LYS A 60 9.90 9.09 -6.79
CA LYS A 60 10.35 10.40 -7.27
C LYS A 60 11.83 10.66 -7.02
N LEU A 61 12.41 10.18 -5.93
CA LEU A 61 13.84 10.26 -5.68
C LEU A 61 14.61 9.33 -6.64
N ALA A 62 14.15 8.10 -6.81
CA ALA A 62 14.73 7.13 -7.73
C ALA A 62 14.68 7.62 -9.19
N SER A 63 13.63 8.33 -9.61
CA SER A 63 13.54 8.88 -10.98
C SER A 63 14.62 9.93 -11.24
N LYS A 64 14.92 10.78 -10.25
CA LYS A 64 15.87 11.90 -10.38
C LYS A 64 17.35 11.49 -10.30
N ASP A 65 17.68 10.42 -9.59
CA ASP A 65 19.09 9.97 -9.50
C ASP A 65 19.44 9.14 -10.75
N GLN A 66 20.23 9.71 -11.64
CA GLN A 66 20.67 9.04 -12.87
C GLN A 66 21.53 7.80 -12.63
N ARG A 67 22.10 7.63 -11.45
CA ARG A 67 22.85 6.43 -11.07
C ARG A 67 21.91 5.26 -10.77
N VAL A 68 20.67 5.52 -10.38
CA VAL A 68 19.66 4.48 -10.20
C VAL A 68 19.25 3.94 -11.56
N LYS A 69 19.45 2.65 -11.79
CA LYS A 69 19.15 1.96 -13.05
C LYS A 69 17.92 1.08 -12.99
N ALA A 70 17.51 0.69 -11.81
CA ALA A 70 16.30 -0.10 -11.57
C ALA A 70 15.78 0.14 -10.13
N VAL A 71 14.52 -0.20 -9.91
CA VAL A 71 13.88 -0.22 -8.59
C VAL A 71 13.49 -1.65 -8.26
N ILE A 72 13.80 -2.11 -7.07
CA ILE A 72 13.21 -3.33 -6.49
C ILE A 72 12.15 -2.89 -5.49
N LEU A 73 10.92 -3.30 -5.71
CA LEU A 73 9.84 -3.18 -4.77
C LEU A 73 9.81 -4.45 -3.91
N ARG A 74 10.30 -4.35 -2.68
CA ARG A 74 10.32 -5.49 -1.74
C ARG A 74 9.02 -5.50 -0.96
N ILE A 75 8.20 -6.55 -1.18
CA ILE A 75 6.84 -6.62 -0.67
C ILE A 75 6.74 -7.71 0.39
N ASP A 76 6.33 -7.34 1.59
CA ASP A 76 5.95 -8.25 2.68
C ASP A 76 4.70 -7.71 3.38
N SER A 77 3.53 -7.96 2.76
CA SER A 77 2.28 -7.29 3.10
C SER A 77 1.06 -8.21 2.90
N PRO A 78 0.11 -8.21 3.85
CA PRO A 78 -1.19 -8.87 3.67
C PRO A 78 -2.16 -8.07 2.77
N GLY A 79 -1.76 -6.87 2.32
CA GLY A 79 -2.63 -5.91 1.66
C GLY A 79 -3.10 -4.81 2.60
N GLY A 80 -4.26 -4.24 2.33
CA GLY A 80 -4.81 -3.14 3.13
C GLY A 80 -5.90 -2.38 2.41
N GLU A 81 -5.88 -1.06 2.51
CA GLU A 81 -6.88 -0.19 1.90
C GLU A 81 -6.85 -0.28 0.37
N VAL A 82 -8.04 -0.38 -0.22
CA VAL A 82 -8.21 -0.48 -1.67
C VAL A 82 -7.61 0.75 -2.38
N MET A 83 -7.97 1.94 -1.91
CA MET A 83 -7.51 3.20 -2.51
C MET A 83 -5.99 3.37 -2.38
N ALA A 84 -5.44 3.07 -1.20
CA ALA A 84 -3.99 3.15 -0.98
C ALA A 84 -3.23 2.18 -1.90
N SER A 85 -3.72 0.96 -2.06
CA SER A 85 -3.14 -0.03 -2.96
C SER A 85 -3.20 0.41 -4.42
N ASP A 86 -4.33 0.98 -4.87
CA ASP A 86 -4.47 1.50 -6.23
C ASP A 86 -3.57 2.72 -6.50
N GLU A 87 -3.46 3.64 -5.53
CA GLU A 87 -2.58 4.80 -5.68
C GLU A 87 -1.10 4.40 -5.81
N ILE A 88 -0.65 3.40 -5.04
CA ILE A 88 0.72 2.86 -5.18
C ILE A 88 0.88 2.20 -6.55
N ALA A 89 -0.04 1.31 -6.93
CA ALA A 89 0.00 0.61 -8.21
C ALA A 89 0.00 1.58 -9.41
N ARG A 90 -0.79 2.65 -9.33
CA ARG A 90 -0.80 3.71 -10.34
C ARG A 90 0.54 4.43 -10.43
N SER A 91 1.13 4.76 -9.27
CA SER A 91 2.43 5.43 -9.25
C SER A 91 3.55 4.59 -9.84
N ILE A 92 3.47 3.25 -9.71
CA ILE A 92 4.41 2.33 -10.34
C ILE A 92 4.19 2.32 -11.86
N ARG A 93 2.93 2.24 -12.33
CA ARG A 93 2.61 2.31 -13.77
C ARG A 93 3.11 3.62 -14.41
N GLU A 94 2.86 4.74 -13.75
CA GLU A 94 3.31 6.06 -14.20
C GLU A 94 4.84 6.13 -14.27
N PHE A 95 5.53 5.58 -13.27
CA PHE A 95 6.99 5.55 -13.23
C PHE A 95 7.58 4.70 -14.36
N GLU A 96 7.01 3.55 -14.66
CA GLU A 96 7.49 2.67 -15.75
C GLU A 96 7.11 3.16 -17.14
N ALA A 97 5.97 3.85 -17.26
CA ALA A 97 5.49 4.38 -18.53
C ALA A 97 6.20 5.68 -18.96
N ASP A 98 6.91 6.35 -18.05
CA ASP A 98 7.59 7.60 -18.34
C ASP A 98 8.86 7.34 -19.16
N PRO A 99 8.91 7.77 -20.44
CA PRO A 99 10.06 7.52 -21.30
C PRO A 99 11.36 8.21 -20.83
N ASP A 100 11.23 9.30 -20.07
CA ASP A 100 12.39 10.02 -19.53
C ASP A 100 13.01 9.30 -18.33
N ILE A 101 12.24 8.45 -17.66
CA ILE A 101 12.73 7.66 -16.51
C ILE A 101 13.45 6.40 -16.98
N ASN A 102 12.81 5.61 -17.84
CA ASN A 102 13.36 4.36 -18.43
C ASN A 102 14.05 3.43 -17.40
N LYS A 103 13.43 3.23 -16.25
CA LYS A 103 13.96 2.39 -15.15
C LYS A 103 12.92 1.34 -14.80
N PRO A 104 13.23 0.03 -14.91
CA PRO A 104 12.30 -1.02 -14.54
C PRO A 104 12.01 -1.04 -13.06
N VAL A 105 10.79 -1.40 -12.70
CA VAL A 105 10.40 -1.76 -11.33
C VAL A 105 10.19 -3.27 -11.27
N ILE A 106 10.88 -3.92 -10.37
CA ILE A 106 10.84 -5.37 -10.18
C ILE A 106 10.22 -5.65 -8.80
N ALA A 107 9.17 -6.43 -8.74
CA ALA A 107 8.61 -6.86 -7.47
C ALA A 107 9.38 -8.07 -6.93
N SER A 108 9.78 -7.99 -5.66
CA SER A 108 10.37 -9.10 -4.90
C SER A 108 9.47 -9.39 -3.70
N MET A 109 8.74 -10.49 -3.75
CA MET A 109 7.82 -10.89 -2.70
C MET A 109 8.58 -11.60 -1.59
N GLY A 110 8.33 -11.19 -0.35
CA GLY A 110 8.83 -11.80 0.87
C GLY A 110 7.98 -12.99 1.33
N GLY A 111 7.75 -13.10 2.64
CA GLY A 111 6.90 -14.15 3.19
C GLY A 111 5.44 -14.03 2.77
N MET A 112 4.97 -12.80 2.56
CA MET A 112 3.59 -12.53 2.15
C MET A 112 3.49 -11.37 1.16
N ALA A 113 2.70 -11.56 0.10
CA ALA A 113 2.32 -10.49 -0.83
C ALA A 113 0.89 -10.77 -1.32
N ALA A 114 -0.09 -10.55 -0.44
CA ALA A 114 -1.48 -10.95 -0.67
C ALA A 114 -2.40 -9.73 -0.84
N SER A 115 -3.55 -9.91 -1.51
CA SER A 115 -4.56 -8.88 -1.72
C SER A 115 -3.94 -7.59 -2.29
N GLY A 116 -4.04 -6.46 -1.57
CA GLY A 116 -3.38 -5.20 -1.94
C GLY A 116 -1.87 -5.32 -2.17
N GLY A 117 -1.18 -6.23 -1.47
CA GLY A 117 0.25 -6.51 -1.69
C GLY A 117 0.51 -7.12 -3.08
N TYR A 118 -0.33 -8.06 -3.51
CA TYR A 118 -0.28 -8.58 -4.87
C TYR A 118 -0.70 -7.51 -5.90
N TYR A 119 -1.73 -6.72 -5.59
CA TYR A 119 -2.21 -5.65 -6.46
C TYR A 119 -1.12 -4.61 -6.77
N VAL A 120 -0.29 -4.30 -5.77
CA VAL A 120 0.87 -3.39 -5.93
C VAL A 120 2.01 -4.05 -6.72
N ALA A 121 2.18 -5.36 -6.63
CA ALA A 121 3.19 -6.10 -7.42
C ALA A 121 2.80 -6.23 -8.90
N ALA A 122 1.51 -6.35 -9.19
CA ALA A 122 0.99 -6.66 -10.52
C ALA A 122 1.44 -5.70 -11.66
N PRO A 123 1.58 -4.39 -11.44
CA PRO A 123 2.07 -3.48 -12.48
C PRO A 123 3.59 -3.51 -12.69
N CYS A 124 4.36 -4.19 -11.85
CA CYS A 124 5.81 -4.27 -12.01
C CYS A 124 6.18 -5.10 -13.25
N ARG A 125 7.31 -4.78 -13.88
CA ARG A 125 7.80 -5.47 -15.08
C ARG A 125 7.96 -6.97 -14.88
N ASP A 126 8.54 -7.36 -13.75
CA ASP A 126 8.75 -8.76 -13.37
C ASP A 126 8.41 -8.94 -11.89
N ILE A 127 7.94 -10.14 -11.56
CA ILE A 127 7.58 -10.52 -10.19
C ILE A 127 8.38 -11.75 -9.81
N PHE A 128 9.13 -11.65 -8.73
CA PHE A 128 9.86 -12.74 -8.10
C PHE A 128 9.22 -13.11 -6.78
N ALA A 129 8.87 -14.37 -6.62
CA ALA A 129 8.34 -14.92 -5.38
C ALA A 129 9.11 -16.18 -4.99
N ASN A 130 9.23 -16.43 -3.70
CA ASN A 130 9.69 -17.74 -3.21
C ASN A 130 8.54 -18.74 -3.34
N GLU A 131 8.86 -20.02 -3.46
CA GLU A 131 7.86 -21.10 -3.50
C GLU A 131 6.97 -21.18 -2.26
N LEU A 132 7.44 -20.64 -1.14
CA LEU A 132 6.71 -20.56 0.14
C LEU A 132 6.01 -19.20 0.36
N THR A 133 6.08 -18.28 -0.59
CA THR A 133 5.42 -16.99 -0.48
C THR A 133 3.89 -17.15 -0.48
N ILE A 134 3.24 -16.60 0.52
CA ILE A 134 1.77 -16.49 0.56
C ILE A 134 1.35 -15.32 -0.32
N THR A 135 0.61 -15.60 -1.40
CA THR A 135 0.19 -14.58 -2.37
C THR A 135 -1.22 -14.83 -2.88
N GLY A 136 -1.68 -14.01 -3.82
CA GLY A 136 -3.06 -14.06 -4.33
C GLY A 136 -4.03 -13.31 -3.40
N SER A 137 -5.08 -13.97 -2.90
CA SER A 137 -6.16 -13.32 -2.13
C SER A 137 -6.75 -12.12 -2.87
N ILE A 138 -7.02 -12.30 -4.17
CA ILE A 138 -7.51 -11.24 -5.07
C ILE A 138 -9.00 -11.06 -4.80
N GLY A 139 -9.36 -9.95 -4.17
CA GLY A 139 -10.75 -9.62 -3.86
C GLY A 139 -10.85 -8.45 -2.89
N VAL A 140 -12.08 -7.97 -2.72
CA VAL A 140 -12.44 -6.92 -1.76
C VAL A 140 -13.46 -7.48 -0.79
N ILE A 141 -13.22 -7.30 0.48
CA ILE A 141 -14.18 -7.62 1.53
C ILE A 141 -14.66 -6.33 2.20
N MET A 142 -15.96 -6.29 2.48
CA MET A 142 -16.58 -5.27 3.31
C MET A 142 -17.35 -5.99 4.42
N GLN A 143 -17.01 -5.71 5.65
CA GLN A 143 -17.67 -6.31 6.80
C GLN A 143 -18.34 -5.23 7.63
N SER A 144 -19.58 -5.51 8.05
CA SER A 144 -20.34 -4.67 8.97
C SER A 144 -20.95 -5.54 10.05
N VAL A 145 -21.10 -5.00 11.24
CA VAL A 145 -21.82 -5.67 12.33
C VAL A 145 -23.23 -5.11 12.36
N ASN A 146 -24.24 -5.99 12.37
CA ASN A 146 -25.63 -5.60 12.48
C ASN A 146 -26.16 -5.81 13.90
N PHE A 147 -26.69 -4.78 14.52
CA PHE A 147 -27.19 -4.78 15.89
C PHE A 147 -28.72 -4.83 15.97
N HIS A 148 -29.45 -4.82 14.87
CA HIS A 148 -30.92 -4.75 14.84
C HIS A 148 -31.57 -5.81 15.75
N GLY A 149 -31.22 -7.07 15.57
CA GLY A 149 -31.78 -8.15 16.39
C GLY A 149 -31.41 -8.12 17.87
N LEU A 150 -30.28 -7.52 18.22
CA LEU A 150 -29.92 -7.30 19.64
C LEU A 150 -30.78 -6.19 20.25
N MET A 151 -30.95 -5.10 19.52
CA MET A 151 -31.76 -3.96 19.96
C MET A 151 -33.22 -4.35 20.20
N ASP A 152 -33.78 -5.17 19.33
CA ASP A 152 -35.13 -5.71 19.51
C ASP A 152 -35.27 -6.50 20.82
N LYS A 153 -34.25 -7.31 21.17
CA LYS A 153 -34.27 -8.11 22.40
C LYS A 153 -34.22 -7.26 23.67
N VAL A 154 -33.55 -6.10 23.61
CA VAL A 154 -33.44 -5.19 24.76
C VAL A 154 -34.43 -4.04 24.73
N GLY A 155 -35.33 -4.02 23.74
CA GLY A 155 -36.39 -3.01 23.63
C GLY A 155 -35.90 -1.63 23.17
N VAL A 156 -34.75 -1.54 22.56
CA VAL A 156 -34.20 -0.29 21.99
C VAL A 156 -34.68 -0.16 20.54
N LYS A 157 -35.27 0.97 20.19
CA LYS A 157 -35.74 1.26 18.83
C LYS A 157 -34.97 2.43 18.25
N PRO A 158 -34.22 2.24 17.18
CA PRO A 158 -33.52 3.35 16.51
C PRO A 158 -34.59 4.21 15.80
N VAL A 159 -34.37 5.51 15.80
CA VAL A 159 -35.20 6.44 15.01
C VAL A 159 -34.23 7.13 14.03
N THR A 160 -34.43 6.85 12.75
CA THR A 160 -33.58 7.38 11.67
C THR A 160 -34.38 8.33 10.81
N TYR A 161 -33.85 9.51 10.57
CA TYR A 161 -34.38 10.48 9.63
C TYR A 161 -33.42 10.56 8.44
N THR A 162 -33.84 10.16 7.26
CA THR A 162 -33.01 10.18 6.07
C THR A 162 -33.59 11.07 4.98
N SER A 163 -32.71 11.65 4.19
CA SER A 163 -33.04 12.32 2.93
C SER A 163 -32.42 11.52 1.79
N GLY A 164 -33.27 10.71 1.14
CA GLY A 164 -32.85 9.81 0.05
C GLY A 164 -32.97 8.32 0.40
N LYS A 165 -33.41 7.54 -0.58
CA LYS A 165 -33.85 6.13 -0.46
C LYS A 165 -32.74 5.19 0.07
N ASN A 166 -31.48 5.44 -0.28
CA ASN A 166 -30.38 4.53 0.02
C ASN A 166 -29.37 5.13 1.00
N LYS A 167 -29.76 6.18 1.74
CA LYS A 167 -28.82 6.90 2.60
C LYS A 167 -28.35 6.07 3.79
N ASP A 168 -29.15 5.11 4.22
CA ASP A 168 -28.91 4.25 5.38
C ASP A 168 -28.83 2.76 5.04
N MET A 169 -28.58 2.42 3.77
CA MET A 169 -28.54 1.04 3.28
C MET A 169 -27.54 0.13 4.01
N LEU A 170 -26.47 0.70 4.59
CA LEU A 170 -25.49 -0.05 5.36
C LEU A 170 -25.57 0.25 6.86
N SER A 171 -26.69 0.79 7.33
CA SER A 171 -26.89 1.08 8.74
C SER A 171 -26.87 -0.21 9.56
N PRO A 172 -26.06 -0.30 10.63
CA PRO A 172 -26.02 -1.47 11.49
C PRO A 172 -27.30 -1.65 12.32
N PHE A 173 -28.21 -0.70 12.24
CA PHE A 173 -29.46 -0.65 13.02
C PHE A 173 -30.69 -1.03 12.20
N ASN A 174 -30.57 -1.12 10.89
CA ASN A 174 -31.64 -1.57 10.02
C ASN A 174 -31.69 -3.12 9.96
N PRO A 175 -32.85 -3.71 9.63
CA PRO A 175 -32.88 -5.12 9.30
C PRO A 175 -31.79 -5.47 8.27
N PRO A 176 -31.11 -6.63 8.41
CA PRO A 176 -30.12 -7.02 7.43
C PRO A 176 -30.80 -7.23 6.07
N GLU A 177 -30.29 -6.54 5.04
CA GLU A 177 -30.67 -6.84 3.67
C GLU A 177 -30.07 -8.20 3.32
N VAL A 178 -30.95 -9.16 3.02
CA VAL A 178 -30.52 -10.47 2.49
C VAL A 178 -30.30 -10.26 0.98
N PRO A 179 -29.10 -10.56 0.43
CA PRO A 179 -28.82 -10.44 -0.99
C PRO A 179 -29.61 -11.44 -1.84
#